data_9f892454e1681b27c0ef7050e4b21425
#
_entry.id   9f892454e1681b27c0ef7050e4b21425
#
_cell.length_a   1.000
_cell.length_b   1.000
_cell.length_c   1.000
_cell.angle_alpha   90.00
_cell.angle_beta   90.00
_cell.angle_gamma   90.00
#
_symmetry.space_group_name_H-M   'P 1'
#
loop_
_entity.id
_entity.type
_entity.pdbx_description
1 polymer ?
#
loop_
_entity_poly.entity_id
_entity_poly.type
_entity_poly.pdbx_seq_one_letter_code
_entity_poly.pdbx_strand_id
1 'polypeptide(L)'
;NGNYIISHNEDDDYIEGNFCLSKVMIDDNNWFVTNDMYNMPFGNGISWNSYGIVKTINYCHDKNTNLDNYPRYFSQRHIAEAKSIDDLISRCKEMKVASGFHVNAIDINNNIAVSIEVYSNGVDAEYIDNYYIHSNHYIHKEYLNNQKTDNGSNSIFRLNKAKELFGKSNKNLDDIKNIL
;
A
#
# COMPACT_ATOMS: atom_id res chain seq x y z
N ASN A 1 -17.82 -17.55 0.64
CA ASN A 1 -16.90 -17.05 -0.40
C ASN A 1 -16.93 -15.54 -0.31
N GLY A 2 -15.97 -14.95 0.38
CA GLY A 2 -15.79 -13.49 0.43
C GLY A 2 -15.22 -13.00 -0.90
N ASN A 3 -15.85 -11.98 -1.51
CA ASN A 3 -15.25 -11.27 -2.63
C ASN A 3 -14.56 -10.04 -2.05
N TYR A 4 -13.27 -9.88 -2.30
CA TYR A 4 -12.54 -8.66 -1.99
C TYR A 4 -12.50 -7.73 -3.19
N ILE A 5 -12.58 -6.44 -2.93
CA ILE A 5 -12.24 -5.40 -3.87
C ILE A 5 -11.10 -4.62 -3.23
N ILE A 6 -9.96 -4.58 -3.89
CA ILE A 6 -8.86 -3.67 -3.57
C ILE A 6 -8.73 -2.67 -4.71
N SER A 7 -8.64 -1.40 -4.38
CA SER A 7 -8.57 -0.33 -5.36
C SER A 7 -7.58 0.74 -4.92
N HIS A 8 -7.01 1.44 -5.88
CA HIS A 8 -5.97 2.41 -5.64
C HIS A 8 -5.94 3.46 -6.75
N ASN A 9 -5.81 4.73 -6.37
CA ASN A 9 -5.42 5.81 -7.27
C ASN A 9 -3.90 6.02 -7.17
N GLU A 10 -3.23 5.98 -8.29
CA GLU A 10 -1.83 6.37 -8.39
C GLU A 10 -1.76 7.79 -8.95
N ASP A 11 -1.12 8.70 -8.22
CA ASP A 11 -0.86 10.06 -8.65
C ASP A 11 0.61 10.44 -8.40
N ASP A 12 1.22 11.07 -9.39
CA ASP A 12 2.57 11.65 -9.29
C ASP A 12 2.69 12.83 -10.27
N ASP A 13 3.60 13.76 -9.99
CA ASP A 13 3.74 15.02 -10.73
C ASP A 13 4.21 14.87 -12.20
N TYR A 14 4.63 13.67 -12.64
CA TYR A 14 5.22 13.41 -13.96
C TYR A 14 4.70 12.17 -14.66
N ILE A 15 3.38 11.96 -14.64
CA ILE A 15 2.74 10.74 -15.16
C ILE A 15 2.35 10.85 -16.65
N GLU A 16 3.13 11.44 -17.51
CA GLU A 16 2.84 11.32 -18.93
C GLU A 16 3.40 10.01 -19.51
N GLY A 17 2.59 8.97 -19.52
CA GLY A 17 2.80 7.80 -20.39
C GLY A 17 3.85 6.78 -19.97
N ASN A 18 4.36 6.84 -18.73
CA ASN A 18 5.49 6.03 -18.29
C ASN A 18 5.12 4.83 -17.40
N PHE A 19 3.86 4.45 -17.30
CA PHE A 19 3.46 3.23 -16.59
C PHE A 19 3.62 1.99 -17.46
N CYS A 20 4.07 0.91 -16.84
CA CYS A 20 4.10 -0.40 -17.46
C CYS A 20 3.51 -1.46 -16.52
N LEU A 21 2.73 -2.36 -17.10
CA LEU A 21 2.32 -3.58 -16.43
C LEU A 21 3.37 -4.65 -16.72
N SER A 22 4.07 -5.09 -15.68
CA SER A 22 5.20 -6.01 -15.80
C SER A 22 4.96 -7.27 -14.98
N LYS A 23 5.27 -8.43 -15.58
CA LYS A 23 5.38 -9.69 -14.85
C LYS A 23 6.85 -9.98 -14.59
N VAL A 24 7.20 -10.10 -13.32
CA VAL A 24 8.56 -10.39 -12.86
C VAL A 24 8.62 -11.84 -12.39
N MET A 25 9.47 -12.65 -13.02
CA MET A 25 9.73 -14.03 -12.59
C MET A 25 10.77 -14.01 -11.48
N ILE A 26 10.47 -14.65 -10.35
CA ILE A 26 11.39 -14.85 -9.23
C ILE A 26 12.17 -16.15 -9.46
N ASP A 27 11.43 -17.18 -9.86
CA ASP A 27 11.93 -18.49 -10.29
C ASP A 27 10.93 -19.11 -11.29
N ASP A 28 11.08 -20.39 -11.63
CA ASP A 28 10.25 -21.08 -12.63
C ASP A 28 8.75 -21.10 -12.27
N ASN A 29 8.40 -21.04 -10.97
CA ASN A 29 7.02 -21.16 -10.49
C ASN A 29 6.50 -19.89 -9.82
N ASN A 30 7.40 -19.03 -9.34
CA ASN A 30 7.06 -17.87 -8.54
C ASN A 30 7.26 -16.57 -9.30
N TRP A 31 6.26 -15.71 -9.23
CA TRP A 31 6.23 -14.45 -9.95
C TRP A 31 5.38 -13.43 -9.21
N PHE A 32 5.55 -12.17 -9.55
CA PHE A 32 4.57 -11.12 -9.25
C PHE A 32 4.32 -10.27 -10.50
N VAL A 33 3.13 -9.67 -10.55
CA VAL A 33 2.77 -8.65 -11.53
C VAL A 33 2.65 -7.34 -10.81
N THR A 34 3.09 -6.28 -11.44
CA THR A 34 3.06 -4.93 -10.87
C THR A 34 2.77 -3.89 -11.95
N ASN A 35 2.08 -2.83 -11.57
CA ASN A 35 1.93 -1.64 -12.40
C ASN A 35 2.83 -0.54 -11.82
N ASP A 36 3.94 -0.29 -12.46
CA ASP A 36 4.97 0.64 -12.01
C ASP A 36 5.36 1.65 -13.09
N MET A 37 6.03 2.69 -12.67
CA MET A 37 6.71 3.60 -13.58
C MET A 37 7.93 2.91 -14.19
N TYR A 38 8.16 3.10 -15.49
CA TYR A 38 9.18 2.41 -16.28
C TYR A 38 10.62 2.52 -15.74
N ASN A 39 10.95 3.59 -15.04
CA ASN A 39 12.30 3.86 -14.51
C ASN A 39 12.46 3.52 -13.02
N MET A 40 11.48 2.83 -12.40
CA MET A 40 11.50 2.44 -11.00
C MET A 40 11.77 0.94 -10.82
N PRO A 41 12.33 0.50 -9.68
CA PRO A 41 12.37 -0.91 -9.34
C PRO A 41 10.96 -1.50 -9.31
N PHE A 42 10.73 -2.58 -10.06
CA PHE A 42 9.43 -3.24 -10.13
C PHE A 42 8.96 -3.74 -8.75
N GLY A 43 7.68 -3.54 -8.46
CA GLY A 43 7.04 -3.93 -7.21
C GLY A 43 6.67 -2.76 -6.30
N ASN A 44 6.95 -1.51 -6.68
CA ASN A 44 6.56 -0.35 -5.90
C ASN A 44 5.05 -0.09 -5.97
N GLY A 45 4.45 -0.16 -7.14
CA GLY A 45 3.02 0.12 -7.35
C GLY A 45 2.08 -0.98 -6.85
N ILE A 46 0.84 -0.93 -7.33
CA ILE A 46 -0.10 -2.03 -7.11
C ILE A 46 0.48 -3.32 -7.69
N SER A 47 0.44 -4.38 -6.92
CA SER A 47 1.00 -5.67 -7.35
C SER A 47 0.21 -6.85 -6.79
N TRP A 48 0.33 -7.99 -7.49
CA TRP A 48 -0.16 -9.30 -7.02
C TRP A 48 0.81 -10.39 -7.42
N ASN A 49 0.87 -11.47 -6.65
CA ASN A 49 1.85 -12.52 -6.85
C ASN A 49 1.23 -13.93 -6.94
N SER A 50 2.07 -14.91 -7.28
CA SER A 50 1.68 -16.32 -7.42
C SER A 50 1.21 -16.96 -6.12
N TYR A 51 1.50 -16.37 -4.97
CA TYR A 51 1.04 -16.83 -3.66
C TYR A 51 -0.36 -16.29 -3.30
N GLY A 52 -0.95 -15.44 -4.13
CA GLY A 52 -2.28 -14.86 -3.88
C GLY A 52 -2.26 -13.60 -3.01
N ILE A 53 -1.10 -12.98 -2.83
CA ILE A 53 -0.99 -11.69 -2.15
C ILE A 53 -1.20 -10.56 -3.15
N VAL A 54 -2.14 -9.67 -2.86
CA VAL A 54 -2.41 -8.43 -3.60
C VAL A 54 -2.11 -7.27 -2.69
N LYS A 55 -1.38 -6.26 -3.16
CA LYS A 55 -1.06 -5.07 -2.37
C LYS A 55 -1.18 -3.76 -3.16
N THR A 56 -1.48 -2.68 -2.43
CA THR A 56 -1.36 -1.29 -2.88
C THR A 56 -0.40 -0.54 -1.97
N ILE A 57 0.03 0.64 -2.36
CA ILE A 57 0.91 1.49 -1.56
C ILE A 57 0.41 2.93 -1.55
N ASN A 58 0.58 3.62 -0.41
CA ASN A 58 0.47 5.08 -0.30
C ASN A 58 1.71 5.63 0.39
N TYR A 59 2.27 6.71 -0.16
CA TYR A 59 3.33 7.43 0.53
C TYR A 59 2.77 8.10 1.80
N CYS A 60 3.51 8.01 2.91
CA CYS A 60 3.20 8.71 4.16
C CYS A 60 4.38 9.58 4.56
N HIS A 61 4.10 10.84 4.90
CA HIS A 61 5.13 11.80 5.29
C HIS A 61 5.56 11.58 6.75
N ASP A 62 6.71 10.93 6.93
CA ASP A 62 7.31 10.71 8.25
C ASP A 62 8.10 11.96 8.71
N LYS A 63 7.95 12.34 9.98
CA LYS A 63 8.78 13.37 10.62
C LYS A 63 10.26 12.98 10.69
N ASN A 64 10.51 11.70 10.84
CA ASN A 64 11.84 11.15 11.16
C ASN A 64 12.48 10.52 9.91
N THR A 65 12.40 11.18 8.76
CA THR A 65 13.10 10.73 7.55
C THR A 65 14.58 10.50 7.85
N ASN A 66 15.09 9.31 7.54
CA ASN A 66 16.49 8.95 7.72
C ASN A 66 17.09 8.45 6.40
N LEU A 67 17.93 9.28 5.79
CA LEU A 67 18.53 9.00 4.48
C LEU A 67 19.60 7.89 4.50
N ASP A 68 20.04 7.47 5.68
CA ASP A 68 20.95 6.33 5.83
C ASP A 68 20.22 4.98 5.71
N ASN A 69 18.90 4.99 5.76
CA ASN A 69 18.04 3.83 5.59
C ASN A 69 17.73 3.56 4.10
N TYR A 70 17.12 2.41 3.82
CA TYR A 70 16.76 2.01 2.46
C TYR A 70 15.68 2.91 1.86
N PRO A 71 15.79 3.33 0.58
CA PRO A 71 14.68 3.90 -0.16
C PRO A 71 13.48 2.95 -0.17
N ARG A 72 12.26 3.50 -0.05
CA ARG A 72 11.03 2.69 0.01
C ARG A 72 10.86 1.75 -1.17
N TYR A 73 11.36 2.10 -2.35
CA TYR A 73 11.26 1.26 -3.56
C TYR A 73 11.91 -0.12 -3.38
N PHE A 74 13.01 -0.21 -2.67
CA PHE A 74 13.66 -1.50 -2.37
C PHE A 74 12.81 -2.32 -1.39
N SER A 75 12.24 -1.68 -0.37
CA SER A 75 11.31 -2.34 0.55
C SER A 75 10.06 -2.83 -0.20
N GLN A 76 9.50 -2.00 -1.09
CA GLN A 76 8.32 -2.40 -1.88
C GLN A 76 8.61 -3.58 -2.80
N ARG A 77 9.79 -3.60 -3.44
CA ARG A 77 10.25 -4.75 -4.23
C ARG A 77 10.37 -6.01 -3.37
N HIS A 78 10.91 -5.89 -2.16
CA HIS A 78 11.06 -7.00 -1.22
C HIS A 78 9.72 -7.57 -0.77
N ILE A 79 8.75 -6.72 -0.44
CA ILE A 79 7.42 -7.18 0.00
C ILE A 79 6.53 -7.68 -1.14
N ALA A 80 6.81 -7.34 -2.40
CA ALA A 80 6.07 -7.88 -3.55
C ALA A 80 6.21 -9.41 -3.69
N GLU A 81 7.24 -10.00 -3.09
CA GLU A 81 7.52 -11.43 -3.08
C GLU A 81 6.96 -12.17 -1.86
N ALA A 82 6.18 -11.49 -1.01
CA ALA A 82 5.63 -12.09 0.20
C ALA A 82 4.74 -13.29 -0.10
N LYS A 83 4.86 -14.34 0.73
CA LYS A 83 4.15 -15.62 0.56
C LYS A 83 2.87 -15.71 1.38
N SER A 84 2.72 -14.84 2.37
CA SER A 84 1.55 -14.72 3.25
C SER A 84 1.49 -13.32 3.84
N ILE A 85 0.43 -12.99 4.56
CA ILE A 85 0.34 -11.71 5.31
C ILE A 85 1.41 -11.64 6.40
N ASP A 86 1.68 -12.73 7.11
CA ASP A 86 2.71 -12.75 8.16
C ASP A 86 4.12 -12.55 7.55
N ASP A 87 4.41 -13.17 6.41
CA ASP A 87 5.66 -12.96 5.68
C ASP A 87 5.76 -11.50 5.18
N LEU A 88 4.66 -10.92 4.70
CA LEU A 88 4.63 -9.52 4.26
C LEU A 88 4.95 -8.57 5.42
N ILE A 89 4.32 -8.76 6.58
CA ILE A 89 4.60 -7.98 7.79
C ILE A 89 6.05 -8.16 8.25
N SER A 90 6.57 -9.39 8.21
CA SER A 90 7.98 -9.68 8.55
C SER A 90 8.94 -8.92 7.64
N ARG A 91 8.71 -8.97 6.32
CA ARG A 91 9.51 -8.26 5.32
C ARG A 91 9.46 -6.74 5.48
N CYS A 92 8.32 -6.18 5.88
CA CYS A 92 8.24 -4.76 6.23
C CYS A 92 9.16 -4.40 7.43
N LYS A 93 9.35 -5.32 8.38
CA LYS A 93 10.22 -5.12 9.56
C LYS A 93 11.71 -5.33 9.27
N GLU A 94 12.04 -6.13 8.27
CA GLU A 94 13.44 -6.48 7.92
C GLU A 94 14.21 -5.29 7.35
N MET A 95 13.53 -4.39 6.64
CA MET A 95 14.18 -3.25 6.00
C MET A 95 13.79 -1.95 6.69
N LYS A 96 14.76 -1.32 7.35
CA LYS A 96 14.58 0.05 7.82
C LYS A 96 14.48 1.00 6.62
N VAL A 97 13.37 1.71 6.52
CA VAL A 97 13.09 2.60 5.38
C VAL A 97 13.45 4.04 5.67
N ALA A 98 13.89 4.75 4.63
CA ALA A 98 14.27 6.16 4.75
C ALA A 98 13.07 7.06 5.06
N SER A 99 11.89 6.72 4.54
CA SER A 99 10.65 7.46 4.77
C SER A 99 9.45 6.50 4.78
N GLY A 100 8.33 6.95 5.35
CA GLY A 100 7.20 6.10 5.60
C GLY A 100 6.32 5.81 4.40
N PHE A 101 5.54 4.76 4.54
CA PHE A 101 4.50 4.38 3.58
C PHE A 101 3.43 3.52 4.27
N HIS A 102 2.32 3.35 3.58
CA HIS A 102 1.24 2.48 3.97
C HIS A 102 1.00 1.42 2.90
N VAL A 103 0.62 0.23 3.30
CA VAL A 103 0.23 -0.89 2.42
C VAL A 103 -1.14 -1.40 2.82
N ASN A 104 -2.09 -1.46 1.89
CA ASN A 104 -3.22 -2.37 2.00
C ASN A 104 -2.85 -3.67 1.31
N ALA A 105 -3.08 -4.80 1.97
CA ALA A 105 -2.84 -6.10 1.37
C ALA A 105 -3.98 -7.08 1.65
N ILE A 106 -4.16 -8.01 0.69
CA ILE A 106 -5.12 -9.11 0.77
C ILE A 106 -4.40 -10.40 0.44
N ASP A 107 -4.58 -11.41 1.26
CA ASP A 107 -4.31 -12.82 0.94
C ASP A 107 -5.62 -13.47 0.49
N ILE A 108 -5.75 -13.68 -0.82
CA ILE A 108 -6.98 -14.23 -1.42
C ILE A 108 -7.17 -15.72 -1.11
N ASN A 109 -6.10 -16.44 -0.81
CA ASN A 109 -6.15 -17.87 -0.52
C ASN A 109 -6.62 -18.14 0.92
N ASN A 110 -6.20 -17.27 1.86
CA ASN A 110 -6.53 -17.41 3.28
C ASN A 110 -7.68 -16.49 3.73
N ASN A 111 -8.20 -15.64 2.83
CA ASN A 111 -9.29 -14.71 3.11
C ASN A 111 -8.91 -13.71 4.24
N ILE A 112 -7.72 -13.13 4.17
CA ILE A 112 -7.18 -12.18 5.15
C ILE A 112 -6.91 -10.86 4.45
N ALA A 113 -7.32 -9.75 5.08
CA ALA A 113 -6.97 -8.41 4.65
C ALA A 113 -6.28 -7.65 5.79
N VAL A 114 -5.29 -6.81 5.46
CA VAL A 114 -4.50 -6.07 6.44
C VAL A 114 -4.15 -4.67 5.92
N SER A 115 -4.13 -3.72 6.84
CA SER A 115 -3.55 -2.39 6.69
C SER A 115 -2.21 -2.37 7.43
N ILE A 116 -1.15 -1.92 6.78
CA ILE A 116 0.19 -1.86 7.37
C ILE A 116 0.75 -0.46 7.19
N GLU A 117 1.09 0.19 8.29
CA GLU A 117 1.82 1.44 8.29
C GLU A 117 3.28 1.19 8.64
N VAL A 118 4.18 1.66 7.78
CA VAL A 118 5.63 1.50 7.92
C VAL A 118 6.26 2.87 8.11
N TYR A 119 7.11 2.97 9.12
CA TYR A 119 7.82 4.18 9.52
C TYR A 119 9.33 3.94 9.40
N SER A 120 10.09 5.01 9.47
CA SER A 120 11.55 4.91 9.55
C SER A 120 12.03 4.03 10.73
N ASN A 121 11.23 3.93 11.80
CA ASN A 121 11.60 3.25 13.06
C ASN A 121 10.71 2.06 13.43
N GLY A 122 9.70 1.70 12.62
CA GLY A 122 8.79 0.63 13.01
C GLY A 122 7.72 0.30 11.99
N VAL A 123 6.93 -0.71 12.32
CA VAL A 123 5.82 -1.22 11.51
C VAL A 123 4.65 -1.52 12.41
N ASP A 124 3.48 -1.04 12.04
CA ASP A 124 2.21 -1.39 12.67
C ASP A 124 1.26 -2.02 11.66
N ALA A 125 0.50 -3.03 12.08
CA ALA A 125 -0.41 -3.78 11.22
C ALA A 125 -1.75 -4.01 11.89
N GLU A 126 -2.82 -3.65 11.20
CA GLU A 126 -4.21 -3.84 11.63
C GLU A 126 -4.95 -4.76 10.66
N TYR A 127 -5.55 -5.85 11.15
CA TYR A 127 -6.39 -6.73 10.34
C TYR A 127 -7.73 -6.08 10.03
N ILE A 128 -8.22 -6.26 8.81
CA ILE A 128 -9.41 -5.59 8.28
C ILE A 128 -10.58 -6.57 8.26
N ASP A 129 -11.64 -6.28 9.02
CA ASP A 129 -12.84 -7.13 9.08
C ASP A 129 -13.83 -6.85 7.93
N ASN A 130 -14.06 -5.57 7.58
CA ASN A 130 -15.10 -5.19 6.62
C ASN A 130 -14.56 -4.34 5.47
N TYR A 131 -14.09 -3.13 5.79
CA TYR A 131 -13.52 -2.20 4.82
C TYR A 131 -12.46 -1.33 5.47
N TYR A 132 -11.57 -0.83 4.64
CA TYR A 132 -10.53 0.08 5.06
C TYR A 132 -10.28 1.11 3.95
N ILE A 133 -10.10 2.36 4.33
CA ILE A 133 -9.82 3.48 3.43
C ILE A 133 -8.62 4.22 3.99
N HIS A 134 -7.62 4.42 3.15
CA HIS A 134 -6.39 5.13 3.48
C HIS A 134 -6.05 6.16 2.41
N SER A 135 -5.31 7.19 2.79
CA SER A 135 -4.71 8.15 1.87
C SER A 135 -3.20 8.34 2.20
N ASN A 136 -2.67 9.54 2.27
CA ASN A 136 -1.23 9.76 2.41
C ASN A 136 -0.82 10.28 3.79
N HIS A 137 -1.44 9.79 4.86
CA HIS A 137 -1.08 10.14 6.23
C HIS A 137 -1.32 8.95 7.16
N TYR A 138 -0.58 8.88 8.26
CA TYR A 138 -0.74 7.83 9.26
C TYR A 138 -2.07 7.95 10.00
N ILE A 139 -2.75 6.84 10.19
CA ILE A 139 -4.03 6.76 10.91
C ILE A 139 -4.05 5.67 11.99
N HIS A 140 -3.06 4.77 12.03
CA HIS A 140 -2.89 3.84 13.13
C HIS A 140 -2.47 4.57 14.39
N LYS A 141 -3.06 4.19 15.53
CA LYS A 141 -2.94 4.94 16.80
C LYS A 141 -1.52 5.08 17.30
N GLU A 142 -0.70 4.04 17.13
CA GLU A 142 0.66 3.99 17.68
C GLU A 142 1.57 5.10 17.12
N TYR A 143 1.31 5.56 15.91
CA TYR A 143 2.23 6.45 15.21
C TYR A 143 1.63 7.76 14.70
N LEU A 144 0.43 8.12 15.16
CA LEU A 144 -0.21 9.39 14.81
C LEU A 144 0.71 10.61 15.03
N ASN A 145 1.61 10.54 16.02
CA ASN A 145 2.56 11.60 16.33
C ASN A 145 3.76 11.65 15.37
N ASN A 146 3.96 10.66 14.52
CA ASN A 146 5.06 10.63 13.56
C ASN A 146 4.73 11.31 12.23
N GLN A 147 3.51 11.75 12.06
CA GLN A 147 3.07 12.50 10.89
C GLN A 147 3.75 13.85 10.78
N LYS A 148 4.31 14.19 9.62
CA LYS A 148 4.75 15.55 9.29
C LYS A 148 3.52 16.41 9.03
N THR A 149 3.33 17.49 9.79
CA THR A 149 2.06 18.23 9.88
C THR A 149 1.67 19.00 8.60
N ASP A 150 2.62 19.36 7.76
CA ASP A 150 2.38 20.30 6.66
C ASP A 150 1.68 19.71 5.43
N ASN A 151 1.70 18.38 5.30
CA ASN A 151 1.18 17.69 4.13
C ASN A 151 -0.12 16.91 4.40
N GLY A 152 -0.65 17.00 5.64
CA GLY A 152 -1.83 16.22 6.02
C GLY A 152 -3.17 16.78 5.56
N SER A 153 -3.28 18.09 5.27
CA SER A 153 -4.59 18.73 5.05
C SER A 153 -5.35 18.17 3.84
N ASN A 154 -4.71 18.05 2.69
CA ASN A 154 -5.34 17.48 1.49
C ASN A 154 -5.63 15.99 1.68
N SER A 155 -4.69 15.24 2.24
CA SER A 155 -4.82 13.81 2.49
C SER A 155 -5.95 13.52 3.50
N ILE A 156 -6.06 14.29 4.57
CA ILE A 156 -7.15 14.19 5.55
C ILE A 156 -8.50 14.52 4.89
N PHE A 157 -8.55 15.57 4.08
CA PHE A 157 -9.77 15.93 3.35
C PHE A 157 -10.22 14.80 2.42
N ARG A 158 -9.30 14.22 1.61
CA ARG A 158 -9.60 13.10 0.70
C ARG A 158 -10.08 11.86 1.47
N LEU A 159 -9.43 11.50 2.57
CA LEU A 159 -9.86 10.38 3.42
C LEU A 159 -11.27 10.57 3.97
N ASN A 160 -11.58 11.76 4.50
CA ASN A 160 -12.90 12.06 5.04
C ASN A 160 -13.97 12.04 3.95
N LYS A 161 -13.64 12.58 2.76
CA LYS A 161 -14.55 12.56 1.62
C LYS A 161 -14.82 11.15 1.11
N ALA A 162 -13.79 10.33 1.01
CA ALA A 162 -13.94 8.92 0.62
C ALA A 162 -14.80 8.13 1.62
N LYS A 163 -14.60 8.33 2.94
CA LYS A 163 -15.43 7.73 3.98
C LYS A 163 -16.89 8.16 3.91
N GLU A 164 -17.15 9.46 3.66
CA GLU A 164 -18.50 10.00 3.47
C GLU A 164 -19.20 9.34 2.28
N LEU A 165 -18.52 9.29 1.12
CA LEU A 165 -19.08 8.72 -0.10
C LEU A 165 -19.30 7.21 0.03
N PHE A 166 -18.35 6.49 0.60
CA PHE A 166 -18.47 5.06 0.86
C PHE A 166 -19.65 4.74 1.81
N GLY A 167 -19.84 5.56 2.84
CA GLY A 167 -20.98 5.40 3.77
C GLY A 167 -22.35 5.60 3.12
N LYS A 168 -22.43 6.32 2.01
CA LYS A 168 -23.66 6.58 1.22
C LYS A 168 -23.84 5.63 0.04
N SER A 169 -22.85 4.82 -0.27
CA SER A 169 -22.83 3.93 -1.42
C SER A 169 -23.44 2.56 -1.15
N ASN A 170 -23.78 1.83 -2.21
CA ASN A 170 -24.19 0.42 -2.12
C ASN A 170 -22.99 -0.54 -2.01
N LYS A 171 -21.77 -0.01 -1.99
CA LYS A 171 -20.51 -0.74 -1.84
C LYS A 171 -20.27 -1.77 -2.96
N ASN A 172 -20.79 -1.50 -4.14
CA ASN A 172 -20.52 -2.28 -5.34
C ASN A 172 -19.28 -1.72 -6.07
N LEU A 173 -18.83 -2.41 -7.11
CA LEU A 173 -17.62 -2.05 -7.85
C LEU A 173 -17.72 -0.65 -8.50
N ASP A 174 -18.90 -0.29 -9.02
CA ASP A 174 -19.08 1.00 -9.68
C ASP A 174 -19.09 2.16 -8.68
N ASP A 175 -19.70 1.96 -7.51
CA ASP A 175 -19.61 2.92 -6.41
C ASP A 175 -18.15 3.16 -5.98
N ILE A 176 -17.35 2.09 -5.86
CA ILE A 176 -15.94 2.19 -5.49
C ILE A 176 -15.13 2.94 -6.55
N LYS A 177 -15.36 2.67 -7.84
CA LYS A 177 -14.73 3.43 -8.93
C LYS A 177 -15.07 4.91 -8.91
N ASN A 178 -16.28 5.27 -8.49
CA ASN A 178 -16.71 6.67 -8.40
C ASN A 178 -16.18 7.40 -7.16
N ILE A 179 -15.68 6.66 -6.16
CA ILE A 179 -15.05 7.21 -4.96
C ILE A 179 -13.57 7.53 -5.19
N LEU A 180 -12.91 6.76 -6.04
CA LEU A 180 -11.52 6.97 -6.44
C LEU A 180 -11.36 8.17 -7.37
#